data_9e03f7167f10dfb9182ae36da9f668bc
#
_entry.id   9e03f7167f10dfb9182ae36da9f668bc
#
_cell.length_a   1.000
_cell.length_b   1.000
_cell.length_c   1.000
_cell.angle_alpha   90.00
_cell.angle_beta   90.00
_cell.angle_gamma   90.00
#
_symmetry.space_group_name_H-M   'P 1'
#
loop_
_entity.id
_entity.type
_entity.pdbx_description
1 polymer ?
#
loop_
_entity_poly.entity_id
_entity_poly.type
_entity_poly.pdbx_seq_one_letter_code
_entity_poly.pdbx_strand_id
1 'polypeptide(L)'
;MNYFAEKLIGLVLCTVFGITAFSGAPSASGDPSRTIDVHPYLIEPTTTTSSTIFIDPYTSACEQFSALGVNLGWDPDQRTVLQTIMSRESSCTPNAFNRKDPNGGSRGLLQINGSWHKWLIGLGIIRKPADLLHAETNLRAGLAIYNYGMERYGFGWGPWSTK
;
A
#
# COMPACT_ATOMS: atom_id res chain seq x y z
N MET A 1 19.83 -21.03 23.19
CA MET A 1 19.41 -20.17 24.30
C MET A 1 18.18 -19.42 23.86
N ASN A 2 17.06 -19.74 24.49
CA ASN A 2 15.72 -19.31 24.10
C ASN A 2 15.46 -17.88 24.58
N TYR A 3 15.17 -16.97 23.63
CA TYR A 3 14.65 -15.63 23.89
C TYR A 3 13.36 -15.39 23.08
N PHE A 4 12.38 -16.25 23.29
CA PHE A 4 11.01 -16.03 22.80
C PHE A 4 10.01 -16.50 23.84
N ALA A 5 9.79 -15.73 24.85
CA ALA A 5 8.58 -15.72 25.68
C ALA A 5 8.70 -14.56 26.67
N GLU A 6 7.91 -13.55 26.43
CA GLU A 6 7.23 -12.72 27.42
C GLU A 6 6.96 -11.33 26.85
N LYS A 7 5.73 -11.15 26.42
CA LYS A 7 4.90 -9.95 26.69
C LYS A 7 3.64 -10.01 25.81
N LEU A 8 2.73 -10.85 26.23
CA LEU A 8 1.31 -10.77 25.84
C LEU A 8 0.50 -10.74 27.15
N ILE A 9 0.36 -9.59 27.76
CA ILE A 9 -0.75 -9.27 28.66
C ILE A 9 -0.94 -7.74 28.56
N GLY A 10 -1.77 -7.33 27.65
CA GLY A 10 -2.30 -5.99 27.51
C GLY A 10 -3.82 -6.06 27.62
N LEU A 11 -4.30 -5.77 28.81
CA LEU A 11 -5.66 -5.73 29.31
C LEU A 11 -6.59 -4.96 28.35
N VAL A 12 -7.59 -5.64 27.76
CA VAL A 12 -8.71 -5.00 27.07
C VAL A 12 -9.70 -4.52 28.13
N LEU A 13 -9.68 -3.23 28.44
CA LEU A 13 -10.77 -2.58 29.18
C LEU A 13 -11.86 -2.18 28.21
N CYS A 14 -12.91 -2.97 28.10
CA CYS A 14 -14.16 -2.58 27.47
C CYS A 14 -14.90 -1.58 28.38
N THR A 15 -14.84 -0.30 28.08
CA THR A 15 -15.76 0.69 28.64
C THR A 15 -17.03 0.69 27.82
N VAL A 16 -18.09 0.16 28.42
CA VAL A 16 -19.46 0.22 27.89
C VAL A 16 -19.96 1.65 28.09
N PHE A 17 -20.05 2.44 27.01
CA PHE A 17 -20.77 3.70 27.02
C PHE A 17 -22.22 3.46 26.68
N GLY A 18 -23.10 3.80 27.63
CA GLY A 18 -24.55 3.72 27.52
C GLY A 18 -25.09 4.61 26.42
N ILE A 19 -25.91 4.04 25.57
CA ILE A 19 -26.70 4.75 24.56
C ILE A 19 -27.97 5.23 25.22
N THR A 20 -28.09 6.53 25.47
CA THR A 20 -29.36 7.14 25.82
C THR A 20 -30.15 7.39 24.54
N ALA A 21 -31.24 6.69 24.40
CA ALA A 21 -32.22 6.89 23.34
C ALA A 21 -32.89 8.26 23.50
N PHE A 22 -32.71 9.16 22.54
CA PHE A 22 -33.45 10.41 22.43
C PHE A 22 -34.66 10.18 21.50
N SER A 23 -35.81 9.96 22.12
CA SER A 23 -37.11 9.95 21.42
C SER A 23 -37.61 11.39 21.26
N GLY A 24 -37.47 11.93 20.07
CA GLY A 24 -38.07 13.20 19.68
C GLY A 24 -38.60 13.10 18.25
N ALA A 25 -39.83 12.73 18.08
CA ALA A 25 -40.53 12.83 16.80
C ALA A 25 -41.03 14.25 16.59
N PRO A 26 -40.66 14.96 15.53
CA PRO A 26 -41.38 16.17 15.14
C PRO A 26 -42.65 15.79 14.35
N SER A 27 -43.77 16.28 14.82
CA SER A 27 -45.09 16.23 14.16
C SER A 27 -45.03 17.09 12.89
N ALA A 28 -45.08 16.47 11.72
CA ALA A 28 -45.22 17.18 10.45
C ALA A 28 -46.69 17.44 10.15
N SER A 29 -47.12 18.68 10.34
CA SER A 29 -48.35 19.23 9.79
C SER A 29 -48.09 19.56 8.31
N GLY A 30 -48.51 18.68 7.40
CA GLY A 30 -48.37 18.84 5.97
C GLY A 30 -49.55 19.61 5.38
N ASP A 31 -49.29 20.76 4.76
CA ASP A 31 -50.17 21.49 3.89
C ASP A 31 -50.32 20.74 2.55
N PRO A 32 -51.53 20.34 2.11
CA PRO A 32 -51.70 19.48 0.93
C PRO A 32 -51.76 20.22 -0.42
N SER A 33 -51.30 21.47 -0.54
CA SER A 33 -51.38 22.23 -1.78
C SER A 33 -50.05 22.65 -2.41
N ARG A 34 -48.95 21.93 -2.12
CA ARG A 34 -47.68 22.20 -2.80
C ARG A 34 -47.48 21.21 -3.94
N THR A 35 -47.81 21.64 -5.15
CA THR A 35 -47.39 20.95 -6.37
C THR A 35 -45.88 20.91 -6.42
N ILE A 36 -45.33 19.70 -6.32
CA ILE A 36 -43.87 19.47 -6.51
C ILE A 36 -43.65 19.52 -8.02
N ASP A 37 -43.01 20.60 -8.47
CA ASP A 37 -42.44 20.68 -9.81
C ASP A 37 -41.29 19.65 -9.89
N VAL A 38 -41.62 18.49 -10.47
CA VAL A 38 -40.63 17.46 -10.73
C VAL A 38 -39.83 17.91 -11.93
N HIS A 39 -38.77 18.69 -11.65
CA HIS A 39 -37.74 18.92 -12.65
C HIS A 39 -37.09 17.56 -12.98
N PRO A 40 -37.08 17.11 -14.24
CA PRO A 40 -36.39 15.89 -14.59
C PRO A 40 -34.91 16.14 -14.34
N TYR A 41 -34.42 15.57 -13.24
CA TYR A 41 -32.99 15.49 -12.98
C TYR A 41 -32.39 14.64 -14.11
N LEU A 42 -31.74 15.31 -15.05
CA LEU A 42 -30.92 14.65 -16.04
C LEU A 42 -29.81 13.96 -15.24
N ILE A 43 -29.96 12.66 -15.09
CA ILE A 43 -28.85 11.79 -14.63
C ILE A 43 -27.79 11.88 -15.73
N GLU A 44 -26.84 12.79 -15.55
CA GLU A 44 -25.65 12.76 -16.38
C GLU A 44 -25.01 11.39 -16.21
N PRO A 45 -24.70 10.69 -17.32
CA PRO A 45 -23.98 9.42 -17.21
C PRO A 45 -22.66 9.72 -16.51
N THR A 46 -22.47 9.14 -15.33
CA THR A 46 -21.17 9.13 -14.65
C THR A 46 -20.18 8.51 -15.60
N THR A 47 -19.45 9.36 -16.30
CA THR A 47 -18.34 8.93 -17.16
C THR A 47 -17.33 8.32 -16.23
N THR A 48 -17.28 7.00 -16.19
CA THR A 48 -16.18 6.27 -15.58
C THR A 48 -14.95 6.65 -16.38
N THR A 49 -14.24 7.67 -15.89
CA THR A 49 -12.94 8.06 -16.43
C THR A 49 -12.00 6.89 -16.16
N SER A 50 -11.89 5.99 -17.13
CA SER A 50 -10.78 5.06 -17.19
C SER A 50 -9.54 5.95 -17.25
N SER A 51 -8.85 6.09 -16.13
CA SER A 51 -7.56 6.78 -16.08
C SER A 51 -6.58 5.98 -16.91
N THR A 52 -6.57 6.27 -18.21
CA THR A 52 -5.46 5.88 -19.07
C THR A 52 -4.25 6.60 -18.50
N ILE A 53 -3.36 5.86 -17.85
CA ILE A 53 -2.08 6.38 -17.38
C ILE A 53 -1.37 6.86 -18.65
N PHE A 54 -1.33 8.18 -18.86
CA PHE A 54 -0.57 8.79 -19.93
C PHE A 54 0.90 8.56 -19.57
N ILE A 55 1.51 7.55 -20.21
CA ILE A 55 2.95 7.30 -20.07
C ILE A 55 3.62 8.36 -20.93
N ASP A 56 4.14 9.40 -20.28
CA ASP A 56 4.99 10.39 -20.95
C ASP A 56 6.24 9.66 -21.46
N PRO A 57 6.48 9.62 -22.78
CA PRO A 57 7.62 8.92 -23.35
C PRO A 57 8.97 9.50 -22.91
N TYR A 58 8.97 10.69 -22.32
CA TYR A 58 10.18 11.33 -21.77
C TYR A 58 10.41 11.01 -20.29
N THR A 59 9.46 10.41 -19.60
CA THR A 59 9.60 10.03 -18.19
C THR A 59 10.36 8.71 -18.08
N SER A 60 11.46 8.69 -17.33
CA SER A 60 12.24 7.46 -17.13
C SER A 60 11.41 6.36 -16.45
N ALA A 61 11.72 5.09 -16.74
CA ALA A 61 11.06 3.96 -16.07
C ALA A 61 11.15 4.06 -14.54
N CYS A 62 12.28 4.51 -14.01
CA CYS A 62 12.48 4.71 -12.58
C CYS A 62 11.51 5.74 -11.99
N GLU A 63 11.26 6.81 -12.74
CA GLU A 63 10.35 7.88 -12.32
C GLU A 63 8.90 7.40 -12.31
N GLN A 64 8.49 6.66 -13.33
CA GLN A 64 7.16 6.06 -13.40
C GLN A 64 6.90 5.11 -12.22
N PHE A 65 7.86 4.23 -11.90
CA PHE A 65 7.73 3.31 -10.77
C PHE A 65 7.81 4.01 -9.41
N SER A 66 8.57 5.10 -9.28
CA SER A 66 8.58 5.87 -8.04
C SER A 66 7.25 6.61 -7.82
N ALA A 67 6.63 7.13 -8.89
CA ALA A 67 5.29 7.70 -8.84
C ALA A 67 4.22 6.64 -8.48
N LEU A 68 4.31 5.45 -9.08
CA LEU A 68 3.47 4.32 -8.70
C LEU A 68 3.66 3.98 -7.21
N GLY A 69 4.89 3.99 -6.71
CA GLY A 69 5.18 3.77 -5.29
C GLY A 69 4.41 4.73 -4.38
N VAL A 70 4.44 6.02 -4.68
CA VAL A 70 3.69 7.04 -3.92
C VAL A 70 2.19 6.73 -3.93
N ASN A 71 1.62 6.36 -5.08
CA ASN A 71 0.21 5.96 -5.20
C ASN A 71 -0.13 4.68 -4.39
N LEU A 72 0.87 3.85 -4.10
CA LEU A 72 0.76 2.64 -3.28
C LEU A 72 1.01 2.87 -1.79
N GLY A 73 1.26 4.13 -1.37
CA GLY A 73 1.41 4.52 0.02
C GLY A 73 2.84 4.80 0.48
N TRP A 74 3.83 4.81 -0.41
CA TRP A 74 5.15 5.34 -0.06
C TRP A 74 5.05 6.83 0.22
N ASP A 75 5.78 7.30 1.24
CA ASP A 75 5.89 8.72 1.54
C ASP A 75 6.47 9.48 0.32
N PRO A 76 5.81 10.55 -0.15
CA PRO A 76 6.32 11.38 -1.24
C PRO A 76 7.76 11.86 -1.01
N ASP A 77 8.16 12.14 0.23
CA ASP A 77 9.52 12.58 0.57
C ASP A 77 10.55 11.45 0.36
N GLN A 78 10.12 10.19 0.34
CA GLN A 78 10.97 9.04 0.05
C GLN A 78 11.09 8.72 -1.44
N ARG A 79 10.34 9.43 -2.32
CA ARG A 79 10.28 9.15 -3.75
C ARG A 79 11.64 9.11 -4.43
N THR A 80 12.50 10.11 -4.15
CA THR A 80 13.85 10.21 -4.74
C THR A 80 14.76 9.07 -4.28
N VAL A 81 14.68 8.69 -3.00
CA VAL A 81 15.46 7.57 -2.46
C VAL A 81 14.98 6.25 -3.07
N LEU A 82 13.66 6.05 -3.15
CA LEU A 82 13.05 4.88 -3.78
C LEU A 82 13.51 4.72 -5.24
N GLN A 83 13.50 5.80 -6.01
CA GLN A 83 13.97 5.83 -7.38
C GLN A 83 15.46 5.45 -7.49
N THR A 84 16.30 6.01 -6.63
CA THR A 84 17.73 5.72 -6.59
C THR A 84 17.99 4.24 -6.28
N ILE A 85 17.26 3.67 -5.32
CA ILE A 85 17.37 2.26 -4.96
C ILE A 85 16.92 1.37 -6.12
N MET A 86 15.77 1.62 -6.73
CA MET A 86 15.31 0.83 -7.89
C MET A 86 16.30 0.89 -9.05
N SER A 87 16.90 2.06 -9.30
CA SER A 87 17.94 2.22 -10.32
C SER A 87 19.16 1.34 -10.03
N ARG A 88 19.64 1.35 -8.79
CA ARG A 88 20.82 0.58 -8.36
C ARG A 88 20.56 -0.92 -8.32
N GLU A 89 19.39 -1.35 -7.83
CA GLU A 89 19.08 -2.76 -7.60
C GLU A 89 18.70 -3.51 -8.88
N SER A 90 17.98 -2.88 -9.79
CA SER A 90 17.41 -3.55 -10.96
C SER A 90 17.50 -2.76 -12.27
N SER A 91 18.12 -1.58 -12.26
CA SER A 91 17.99 -0.59 -13.35
C SER A 91 16.52 -0.33 -13.68
N CYS A 92 15.69 -0.29 -12.66
CA CYS A 92 14.23 -0.12 -12.76
C CYS A 92 13.54 -1.16 -13.66
N THR A 93 14.03 -2.39 -13.65
CA THR A 93 13.48 -3.52 -14.40
C THR A 93 12.56 -4.34 -13.48
N PRO A 94 11.23 -4.33 -13.65
CA PRO A 94 10.30 -4.96 -12.71
C PRO A 94 10.43 -6.48 -12.64
N ASN A 95 10.83 -7.14 -13.74
CA ASN A 95 10.99 -8.59 -13.82
C ASN A 95 12.46 -9.04 -13.63
N ALA A 96 13.32 -8.19 -13.07
CA ALA A 96 14.69 -8.55 -12.77
C ALA A 96 14.75 -9.70 -11.75
N PHE A 97 15.61 -10.70 -12.01
CA PHE A 97 15.80 -11.83 -11.11
C PHE A 97 17.28 -12.21 -10.98
N ASN A 98 17.87 -11.91 -9.83
CA ASN A 98 19.21 -12.37 -9.49
C ASN A 98 19.15 -13.74 -8.79
N ARG A 99 19.37 -14.81 -9.56
CA ARG A 99 19.35 -16.20 -9.07
C ARG A 99 20.55 -16.56 -8.20
N LYS A 100 21.64 -15.77 -8.28
CA LYS A 100 22.87 -16.04 -7.53
C LYS A 100 22.82 -15.59 -6.08
N ASP A 101 21.89 -14.73 -5.74
CA ASP A 101 21.69 -14.31 -4.36
C ASP A 101 21.21 -15.49 -3.50
N PRO A 102 21.63 -15.57 -2.23
CA PRO A 102 21.23 -16.63 -1.31
C PRO A 102 19.70 -16.61 -1.08
N ASN A 103 19.21 -17.66 -0.39
CA ASN A 103 17.80 -17.81 0.01
C ASN A 103 16.80 -17.86 -1.16
N GLY A 104 17.22 -18.33 -2.34
CA GLY A 104 16.36 -18.44 -3.51
C GLY A 104 16.31 -17.21 -4.40
N GLY A 105 17.32 -16.33 -4.27
CA GLY A 105 17.53 -15.18 -5.14
C GLY A 105 16.78 -13.92 -4.73
N SER A 106 17.02 -12.84 -5.49
CA SER A 106 16.38 -11.53 -5.30
C SER A 106 15.59 -11.13 -6.52
N ARG A 107 14.40 -10.50 -6.33
CA ARG A 107 13.42 -10.29 -7.39
C ARG A 107 12.87 -8.88 -7.44
N GLY A 108 12.60 -8.43 -8.66
CA GLY A 108 11.84 -7.23 -8.99
C GLY A 108 12.61 -5.93 -8.82
N LEU A 109 11.89 -4.83 -8.84
CA LEU A 109 12.43 -3.47 -8.80
C LEU A 109 13.39 -3.23 -7.63
N LEU A 110 13.04 -3.71 -6.45
CA LEU A 110 13.78 -3.52 -5.21
C LEU A 110 14.67 -4.73 -4.86
N GLN A 111 14.82 -5.71 -5.75
CA GLN A 111 15.60 -6.92 -5.55
C GLN A 111 15.33 -7.56 -4.16
N ILE A 112 14.05 -7.82 -3.88
CA ILE A 112 13.63 -8.40 -2.61
C ILE A 112 14.13 -9.83 -2.50
N ASN A 113 14.98 -10.09 -1.49
CA ASN A 113 15.62 -11.38 -1.26
C ASN A 113 14.64 -12.44 -0.73
N GLY A 114 14.91 -13.69 -1.04
CA GLY A 114 14.10 -14.83 -0.64
C GLY A 114 13.93 -15.02 0.86
N SER A 115 14.81 -14.47 1.69
CA SER A 115 14.66 -14.46 3.15
C SER A 115 13.36 -13.82 3.64
N TRP A 116 12.79 -12.90 2.86
CA TRP A 116 11.53 -12.22 3.16
C TRP A 116 10.28 -12.99 2.72
N HIS A 117 10.41 -14.01 1.86
CA HIS A 117 9.26 -14.64 1.21
C HIS A 117 8.23 -15.20 2.21
N LYS A 118 8.70 -15.95 3.23
CA LYS A 118 7.79 -16.54 4.22
C LYS A 118 6.99 -15.49 4.97
N TRP A 119 7.63 -14.40 5.34
CA TRP A 119 6.98 -13.30 6.05
C TRP A 119 5.98 -12.56 5.15
N LEU A 120 6.35 -12.24 3.90
CA LEU A 120 5.47 -11.57 2.93
C LEU A 120 4.25 -12.44 2.56
N ILE A 121 4.40 -13.77 2.50
CA ILE A 121 3.29 -14.71 2.32
C ILE A 121 2.37 -14.65 3.54
N GLY A 122 2.93 -14.64 4.74
CA GLY A 122 2.17 -14.52 5.99
C GLY A 122 1.34 -13.22 6.09
N LEU A 123 1.82 -12.14 5.49
CA LEU A 123 1.09 -10.87 5.38
C LEU A 123 0.07 -10.85 4.23
N GLY A 124 0.02 -11.87 3.38
CA GLY A 124 -0.85 -11.90 2.20
C GLY A 124 -0.44 -10.97 1.06
N ILE A 125 0.79 -10.40 1.10
CA ILE A 125 1.30 -9.49 0.06
C ILE A 125 1.68 -10.26 -1.19
N ILE A 126 2.24 -11.46 -1.03
CA ILE A 126 2.54 -12.39 -2.13
C ILE A 126 1.94 -13.77 -1.82
N ARG A 127 1.63 -14.54 -2.85
CA ARG A 127 1.23 -15.96 -2.75
C ARG A 127 2.40 -16.89 -3.05
N LYS A 128 3.31 -16.45 -3.92
CA LYS A 128 4.49 -17.16 -4.36
C LYS A 128 5.62 -16.17 -4.69
N PRO A 129 6.88 -16.59 -4.66
CA PRO A 129 8.02 -15.71 -4.93
C PRO A 129 7.97 -14.99 -6.28
N ALA A 130 7.37 -15.61 -7.30
CA ALA A 130 7.25 -15.02 -8.63
C ALA A 130 6.35 -13.77 -8.66
N ASP A 131 5.46 -13.59 -7.69
CA ASP A 131 4.59 -12.41 -7.62
C ASP A 131 5.41 -11.11 -7.44
N LEU A 132 6.64 -11.21 -6.90
CA LEU A 132 7.57 -10.09 -6.76
C LEU A 132 8.15 -9.59 -8.10
N LEU A 133 7.91 -10.27 -9.21
CA LEU A 133 8.30 -9.81 -10.54
C LEU A 133 7.29 -8.81 -11.15
N HIS A 134 6.18 -8.54 -10.47
CA HIS A 134 5.23 -7.50 -10.82
C HIS A 134 5.54 -6.22 -10.06
N ALA A 135 5.62 -5.09 -10.76
CA ALA A 135 6.04 -3.80 -10.19
C ALA A 135 5.23 -3.41 -8.96
N GLU A 136 3.89 -3.44 -9.04
CA GLU A 136 3.01 -3.08 -7.94
C GLU A 136 3.24 -3.97 -6.71
N THR A 137 3.26 -5.29 -6.90
CA THR A 137 3.49 -6.24 -5.80
C THR A 137 4.86 -6.05 -5.17
N ASN A 138 5.89 -5.77 -5.97
CA ASN A 138 7.24 -5.52 -5.50
C ASN A 138 7.32 -4.25 -4.65
N LEU A 139 6.67 -3.16 -5.10
CA LEU A 139 6.62 -1.90 -4.35
C LEU A 139 5.83 -2.03 -3.05
N ARG A 140 4.70 -2.76 -3.02
CA ARG A 140 3.95 -3.07 -1.79
C ARG A 140 4.78 -3.89 -0.81
N ALA A 141 5.49 -4.91 -1.30
CA ALA A 141 6.37 -5.73 -0.49
C ALA A 141 7.55 -4.93 0.07
N GLY A 142 8.14 -4.06 -0.75
CA GLY A 142 9.19 -3.14 -0.32
C GLY A 142 8.72 -2.18 0.76
N LEU A 143 7.52 -1.61 0.63
CA LEU A 143 6.94 -0.73 1.65
C LEU A 143 6.74 -1.46 2.98
N ALA A 144 6.25 -2.69 2.96
CA ALA A 144 6.11 -3.48 4.17
C ALA A 144 7.47 -3.73 4.86
N ILE A 145 8.51 -4.06 4.09
CA ILE A 145 9.88 -4.26 4.60
C ILE A 145 10.46 -2.95 5.15
N TYR A 146 10.23 -1.83 4.46
CA TYR A 146 10.63 -0.50 4.91
C TYR A 146 9.98 -0.14 6.26
N ASN A 147 8.67 -0.30 6.37
CA ASN A 147 7.93 -0.03 7.60
C ASN A 147 8.39 -0.93 8.76
N TYR A 148 8.62 -2.22 8.50
CA TYR A 148 9.20 -3.12 9.48
C TYR A 148 10.56 -2.61 9.99
N GLY A 149 11.41 -2.11 9.08
CA GLY A 149 12.69 -1.52 9.42
C GLY A 149 12.55 -0.25 10.29
N MET A 150 11.60 0.61 9.94
CA MET A 150 11.31 1.83 10.70
C MET A 150 10.85 1.51 12.12
N GLU A 151 9.89 0.59 12.27
CA GLU A 151 9.36 0.20 13.58
C GLU A 151 10.41 -0.45 14.48
N ARG A 152 11.25 -1.30 13.89
CA ARG A 152 12.17 -2.12 14.68
C ARG A 152 13.52 -1.46 14.94
N TYR A 153 13.98 -0.62 14.03
CA TYR A 153 15.35 -0.08 14.04
C TYR A 153 15.40 1.45 13.88
N GLY A 154 14.27 2.11 13.64
CA GLY A 154 14.20 3.55 13.31
C GLY A 154 14.78 3.88 11.92
N PHE A 155 15.03 2.86 11.07
CA PHE A 155 15.61 3.04 9.74
C PHE A 155 15.07 2.01 8.75
N GLY A 156 14.23 2.48 7.80
CA GLY A 156 13.52 1.61 6.87
C GLY A 156 14.39 1.08 5.71
N TRP A 157 15.44 1.81 5.33
CA TRP A 157 16.28 1.45 4.19
C TRP A 157 17.40 0.44 4.50
N GLY A 158 17.45 -0.09 5.72
CA GLY A 158 18.46 -1.05 6.17
C GLY A 158 18.74 -2.20 5.18
N PRO A 159 17.72 -2.91 4.65
CA PRO A 159 17.91 -4.01 3.70
C PRO A 159 18.63 -3.61 2.40
N TRP A 160 18.63 -2.33 2.05
CA TRP A 160 19.23 -1.78 0.83
C TRP A 160 20.46 -0.90 1.08
N SER A 161 20.92 -0.75 2.34
CA SER A 161 21.99 0.18 2.69
C SER A 161 23.42 -0.40 2.56
N THR A 162 23.57 -1.70 2.39
CA THR A 162 24.85 -2.43 2.53
C THR A 162 25.53 -2.80 1.21
N LYS A 163 25.24 -2.08 0.13
CA LYS A 163 25.92 -2.34 -1.16
C LYS A 163 26.72 -1.15 -1.63
#